data_047cb1c3e983e7e4d16ca4d1e9e2ea1a
#
_entry.id   047cb1c3e983e7e4d16ca4d1e9e2ea1a
#
_cell.length_a   1.000
_cell.length_b   1.000
_cell.length_c   1.000
_cell.angle_alpha   90.00
_cell.angle_beta   90.00
_cell.angle_gamma   90.00
#
_symmetry.space_group_name_H-M   'P 1'
#
loop_
_entity.id
_entity.type
_entity.pdbx_description
1 polymer ?
#
loop_
_entity_poly.entity_id
_entity_poly.type
_entity_poly.pdbx_seq_one_letter_code
_entity_poly.pdbx_strand_id
1 'polypeptide(L)'
;MSADSLIYQYLHENGYGDFIKQYDLEPFTLNVQTAERTMIDKMYALADYYLLNTTTEHSRHIYDIYKLSEIVTVDDTLKELALSVAEERRPHKMCLSVQNSIRKSKRSAEINMQRLL
;
A
#
# COMPACT_ATOMS: atom_id res chain seq x y z
N MET A 1 15.96 4.28 4.17
CA MET A 1 16.14 5.08 2.94
C MET A 1 16.65 6.46 3.29
N SER A 2 17.72 6.90 2.67
CA SER A 2 18.24 8.27 2.82
C SER A 2 17.49 9.22 1.90
N ALA A 3 17.13 10.37 2.41
CA ALA A 3 16.43 11.40 1.65
C ALA A 3 17.10 12.77 1.85
N ASP A 4 17.00 13.61 0.83
CA ASP A 4 17.47 14.98 0.88
C ASP A 4 16.45 15.93 0.25
N SER A 5 16.60 17.22 0.54
CA SER A 5 15.76 18.25 -0.05
C SER A 5 16.39 18.83 -1.32
N LEU A 6 15.57 19.45 -2.18
CA LEU A 6 16.06 20.20 -3.34
C LEU A 6 16.98 21.36 -2.92
N ILE A 7 16.70 21.97 -1.77
CA ILE A 7 17.54 23.04 -1.19
C ILE A 7 18.91 22.49 -0.83
N TYR A 8 18.98 21.32 -0.19
CA TYR A 8 20.25 20.66 0.11
C TYR A 8 21.05 20.37 -1.17
N GLN A 9 20.42 19.81 -2.18
CA GLN A 9 21.07 19.49 -3.46
C GLN A 9 21.67 20.74 -4.10
N TYR A 10 20.90 21.82 -4.18
CA TYR A 10 21.36 23.10 -4.72
C TYR A 10 22.56 23.65 -3.95
N LEU A 11 22.48 23.70 -2.63
CA LEU A 11 23.55 24.26 -1.77
C LEU A 11 24.81 23.38 -1.83
N HIS A 12 24.66 22.07 -1.88
CA HIS A 12 25.78 21.14 -1.98
C HIS A 12 26.51 21.29 -3.32
N GLU A 13 25.80 21.37 -4.43
CA GLU A 13 26.35 21.53 -5.78
C GLU A 13 27.06 22.88 -5.97
N ASN A 14 26.63 23.91 -5.27
CA ASN A 14 27.18 25.26 -5.38
C ASN A 14 28.18 25.62 -4.26
N GLY A 15 28.59 24.66 -3.44
CA GLY A 15 29.64 24.85 -2.43
C GLY A 15 29.24 25.59 -1.18
N TYR A 16 27.94 25.63 -0.85
CA TYR A 16 27.42 26.30 0.34
C TYR A 16 27.31 25.37 1.55
N GLY A 17 28.31 24.54 1.80
CA GLY A 17 28.31 23.58 2.89
C GLY A 17 28.06 24.16 4.29
N ASP A 18 28.53 25.40 4.54
CA ASP A 18 28.33 26.09 5.82
C ASP A 18 26.85 26.38 6.08
N PHE A 19 26.07 26.74 5.04
CA PHE A 19 24.64 26.96 5.15
C PHE A 19 23.89 25.65 5.47
N ILE A 20 24.32 24.55 4.88
CA ILE A 20 23.72 23.22 5.13
C ILE A 20 23.84 22.88 6.61
N LYS A 21 25.01 23.08 7.21
CA LYS A 21 25.26 22.85 8.65
C LYS A 21 24.49 23.82 9.53
N GLN A 22 24.49 25.11 9.17
CA GLN A 22 23.84 26.16 9.96
C GLN A 22 22.35 25.98 10.10
N TYR A 23 21.66 25.49 9.05
CA TYR A 23 20.21 25.31 9.00
C TYR A 23 19.76 23.86 9.08
N ASP A 24 20.66 22.94 9.40
CA ASP A 24 20.38 21.51 9.54
C ASP A 24 19.67 20.91 8.31
N LEU A 25 20.22 21.21 7.14
CA LEU A 25 19.65 20.77 5.85
C LEU A 25 20.29 19.48 5.32
N GLU A 26 21.03 18.76 6.16
CA GLU A 26 21.71 17.52 5.78
C GLU A 26 20.71 16.42 5.42
N PRO A 27 21.13 15.41 4.61
CA PRO A 27 20.29 14.25 4.33
C PRO A 27 19.83 13.56 5.61
N PHE A 28 18.63 13.03 5.57
CA PHE A 28 17.99 12.36 6.71
C PHE A 28 17.45 10.99 6.31
N THR A 29 17.22 10.15 7.29
CA THR A 29 16.67 8.83 7.08
C THR A 29 15.16 8.83 7.26
N LEU A 30 14.44 8.26 6.28
CA LEU A 30 13.01 8.06 6.34
C LEU A 30 12.68 6.58 6.29
N ASN A 31 11.69 6.18 7.07
CA ASN A 31 11.04 4.88 6.91
C ASN A 31 9.99 5.01 5.82
N VAL A 32 10.26 4.39 4.66
CA VAL A 32 9.38 4.46 3.49
C VAL A 32 8.78 3.08 3.23
N GLN A 33 7.48 3.06 2.97
CA GLN A 33 6.78 1.84 2.59
C GLN A 33 7.31 1.33 1.24
N THR A 34 7.46 0.01 1.10
CA THR A 34 7.88 -0.60 -0.16
C THR A 34 6.83 -0.44 -1.26
N ALA A 35 7.26 -0.54 -2.53
CA ALA A 35 6.34 -0.48 -3.67
C ALA A 35 5.31 -1.62 -3.63
N GLU A 36 5.73 -2.80 -3.23
CA GLU A 36 4.88 -3.99 -3.08
C GLU A 36 3.78 -3.74 -2.05
N ARG A 37 4.13 -3.24 -0.87
CA ARG A 37 3.17 -2.92 0.19
C ARG A 37 2.22 -1.80 -0.24
N THR A 38 2.73 -0.77 -0.88
CA THR A 38 1.94 0.35 -1.40
C THR A 38 0.92 -0.14 -2.43
N MET A 39 1.33 -0.99 -3.35
CA MET A 39 0.44 -1.57 -4.35
C MET A 39 -0.70 -2.37 -3.71
N ILE A 40 -0.39 -3.22 -2.74
CA ILE A 40 -1.37 -4.03 -2.02
C ILE A 40 -2.36 -3.15 -1.25
N ASP A 41 -1.88 -2.15 -0.53
CA ASP A 41 -2.75 -1.21 0.19
C ASP A 41 -3.71 -0.48 -0.75
N LYS A 42 -3.24 -0.05 -1.92
CA LYS A 42 -4.09 0.59 -2.92
C LYS A 42 -5.11 -0.37 -3.54
N MET A 43 -4.74 -1.62 -3.75
CA MET A 43 -5.67 -2.65 -4.24
C MET A 43 -6.79 -2.92 -3.24
N TYR A 44 -6.48 -3.05 -1.95
CA TYR A 44 -7.50 -3.19 -0.92
C TYR A 44 -8.35 -1.94 -0.77
N ALA A 45 -7.76 -0.76 -0.81
CA ALA A 45 -8.51 0.50 -0.76
C ALA A 45 -9.48 0.62 -1.93
N LEU A 46 -9.05 0.28 -3.15
CA LEU A 46 -9.91 0.29 -4.33
C LEU A 46 -11.07 -0.70 -4.20
N ALA A 47 -10.80 -1.90 -3.69
CA ALA A 47 -11.83 -2.89 -3.42
C ALA A 47 -12.84 -2.41 -2.36
N ASP A 48 -12.37 -1.76 -1.31
CA ASP A 48 -13.22 -1.17 -0.28
C ASP A 48 -14.12 -0.07 -0.86
N TYR A 49 -13.57 0.82 -1.69
CA TYR A 49 -14.34 1.86 -2.38
C TYR A 49 -15.37 1.29 -3.35
N TYR A 50 -15.01 0.21 -4.04
CA TYR A 50 -15.95 -0.51 -4.91
C TYR A 50 -17.15 -1.03 -4.12
N LEU A 51 -16.92 -1.63 -2.96
CA LEU A 51 -17.98 -2.13 -2.08
C LEU A 51 -18.83 -1.02 -1.48
N LEU A 52 -18.26 0.18 -1.28
CA LEU A 52 -18.97 1.39 -0.85
C LEU A 52 -19.63 2.15 -2.01
N ASN A 53 -19.45 1.68 -3.25
CA ASN A 53 -19.98 2.32 -4.46
C ASN A 53 -19.44 3.74 -4.71
N THR A 54 -18.17 3.99 -4.33
CA THR A 54 -17.47 5.28 -4.47
C THR A 54 -16.25 5.22 -5.39
N THR A 55 -16.13 4.20 -6.24
CA THR A 55 -14.94 3.95 -7.08
C THR A 55 -14.63 5.12 -8.03
N THR A 56 -15.66 5.80 -8.55
CA THR A 56 -15.49 6.92 -9.48
C THR A 56 -14.78 8.11 -8.84
N GLU A 57 -14.92 8.32 -7.55
CA GLU A 57 -14.27 9.39 -6.80
C GLU A 57 -12.79 9.08 -6.51
N HIS A 58 -12.39 7.82 -6.61
CA HIS A 58 -11.07 7.32 -6.27
C HIS A 58 -10.33 6.66 -7.45
N SER A 59 -10.68 7.04 -8.68
CA SER A 59 -10.12 6.45 -9.90
C SER A 59 -8.60 6.58 -10.03
N ARG A 60 -7.98 7.58 -9.39
CA ARG A 60 -6.52 7.73 -9.37
C ARG A 60 -5.78 6.52 -8.79
N HIS A 61 -6.41 5.77 -7.89
CA HIS A 61 -5.82 4.53 -7.35
C HIS A 61 -5.61 3.47 -8.43
N ILE A 62 -6.46 3.44 -9.44
CA ILE A 62 -6.31 2.54 -10.60
C ILE A 62 -5.04 2.90 -11.38
N TYR A 63 -4.82 4.18 -11.63
CA TYR A 63 -3.60 4.65 -12.29
C TYR A 63 -2.35 4.32 -11.48
N ASP A 64 -2.39 4.56 -10.17
CA ASP A 64 -1.27 4.27 -9.29
C ASP A 64 -0.94 2.76 -9.27
N ILE A 65 -1.94 1.90 -9.24
CA ILE A 65 -1.77 0.44 -9.31
C ILE A 65 -1.15 0.06 -10.65
N TYR A 66 -1.61 0.64 -11.74
CA TYR A 66 -1.03 0.41 -13.07
C TYR A 66 0.46 0.77 -13.11
N LYS A 67 0.83 1.93 -12.58
CA LYS A 67 2.22 2.37 -12.52
C LYS A 67 3.08 1.48 -11.62
N LEU A 68 2.57 1.09 -10.47
CA LEU A 68 3.27 0.18 -9.57
C LEU A 68 3.43 -1.22 -10.17
N SER A 69 2.48 -1.68 -10.99
CA SER A 69 2.56 -2.98 -11.66
C SER A 69 3.74 -3.10 -12.64
N GLU A 70 4.25 -1.97 -13.13
CA GLU A 70 5.43 -1.94 -14.00
C GLU A 70 6.73 -2.27 -13.26
N ILE A 71 6.78 -2.04 -11.95
CA ILE A 71 7.98 -2.22 -11.12
C ILE A 71 7.86 -3.35 -10.11
N VAL A 72 6.65 -3.78 -9.78
CA VAL A 72 6.38 -4.86 -8.81
C VAL A 72 6.20 -6.18 -9.56
N THR A 73 6.96 -7.20 -9.16
CA THR A 73 6.81 -8.56 -9.69
C THR A 73 5.72 -9.30 -8.91
N VAL A 74 4.77 -9.88 -9.62
CA VAL A 74 3.72 -10.71 -9.02
C VAL A 74 4.27 -12.12 -8.82
N ASP A 75 4.61 -12.43 -7.58
CA ASP A 75 5.17 -13.72 -7.16
C ASP A 75 4.52 -14.21 -5.86
N ASP A 76 5.01 -15.33 -5.34
CA ASP A 76 4.51 -15.90 -4.08
C ASP A 76 4.78 -14.99 -2.88
N THR A 77 5.87 -14.24 -2.89
CA THR A 77 6.21 -13.27 -1.84
C THR A 77 5.18 -12.15 -1.77
N LEU A 78 4.75 -11.63 -2.92
CA LEU A 78 3.70 -10.62 -2.99
C LEU A 78 2.38 -11.18 -2.47
N LYS A 79 2.06 -12.41 -2.78
CA LYS A 79 0.85 -13.10 -2.30
C LYS A 79 0.86 -13.26 -0.79
N GLU A 80 1.97 -13.67 -0.20
CA GLU A 80 2.13 -13.76 1.25
C GLU A 80 1.99 -12.39 1.92
N LEU A 81 2.58 -11.34 1.33
CA LEU A 81 2.43 -9.98 1.82
C LEU A 81 0.97 -9.53 1.76
N ALA A 82 0.24 -9.85 0.68
CA ALA A 82 -1.18 -9.54 0.56
C ALA A 82 -2.01 -10.18 1.67
N LEU A 83 -1.73 -11.44 2.00
CA LEU A 83 -2.40 -12.14 3.10
C LEU A 83 -2.08 -11.51 4.45
N SER A 84 -0.83 -11.12 4.68
CA SER A 84 -0.41 -10.43 5.90
C SER A 84 -1.11 -9.08 6.07
N VAL A 85 -1.21 -8.30 5.00
CA VAL A 85 -1.93 -7.02 5.00
C VAL A 85 -3.41 -7.23 5.26
N ALA A 86 -4.02 -8.27 4.72
CA ALA A 86 -5.41 -8.62 4.98
C ALA A 86 -5.66 -8.84 6.47
N GLU A 87 -4.76 -9.57 7.15
CA GLU A 87 -4.84 -9.79 8.61
C GLU A 87 -4.75 -8.48 9.40
N GLU A 88 -3.86 -7.57 9.01
CA GLU A 88 -3.74 -6.26 9.65
C GLU A 88 -5.00 -5.40 9.47
N ARG A 89 -5.69 -5.52 8.33
CA ARG A 89 -6.87 -4.72 8.01
C ARG A 89 -8.17 -5.26 8.62
N ARG A 90 -8.23 -6.52 8.98
CA ARG A 90 -9.44 -7.18 9.51
C ARG A 90 -10.08 -6.50 10.71
N PRO A 91 -9.33 -5.98 11.70
CA PRO A 91 -9.93 -5.27 12.82
C PRO A 91 -10.63 -3.97 12.44
N HIS A 92 -10.34 -3.41 11.28
CA HIS A 92 -10.91 -2.14 10.83
C HIS A 92 -12.24 -2.36 10.10
N LYS A 93 -13.33 -1.90 10.68
CA LYS A 93 -14.69 -2.04 10.12
C LYS A 93 -14.87 -1.40 8.75
N MET A 94 -14.07 -0.38 8.43
CA MET A 94 -14.11 0.31 7.13
C MET A 94 -13.45 -0.48 6.00
N CYS A 95 -12.70 -1.52 6.31
CA CYS A 95 -12.02 -2.37 5.33
C CYS A 95 -12.92 -3.53 4.89
N LEU A 96 -13.97 -3.23 4.15
CA LEU A 96 -15.03 -4.17 3.77
C LEU A 96 -14.55 -5.32 2.89
N SER A 97 -13.58 -5.08 2.03
CA SER A 97 -13.04 -6.09 1.11
C SER A 97 -12.51 -7.32 1.85
N VAL A 98 -11.83 -7.10 2.95
CA VAL A 98 -11.26 -8.17 3.77
C VAL A 98 -12.35 -8.92 4.55
N GLN A 99 -13.35 -8.20 5.06
CA GLN A 99 -14.46 -8.80 5.81
C GLN A 99 -15.36 -9.66 4.92
N ASN A 100 -15.63 -9.19 3.70
CA ASN A 100 -16.46 -9.94 2.76
C ASN A 100 -15.81 -11.24 2.27
N SER A 101 -14.50 -11.28 2.15
CA SER A 101 -13.78 -12.50 1.81
C SER A 101 -13.93 -13.58 2.88
N ILE A 102 -13.93 -13.18 4.15
CA ILE A 102 -14.17 -14.08 5.28
C ILE A 102 -15.60 -14.64 5.23
N ARG A 103 -16.60 -13.81 4.96
CA ARG A 103 -17.99 -14.24 4.85
C ARG A 103 -18.18 -15.25 3.73
N LYS A 104 -17.57 -15.02 2.55
CA LYS A 104 -17.62 -15.95 1.43
C LYS A 104 -16.95 -17.29 1.77
N SER A 105 -15.82 -17.26 2.42
CA SER A 105 -15.10 -18.47 2.83
C SER A 105 -15.91 -19.30 3.84
N LYS A 106 -16.48 -18.64 4.86
CA LYS A 106 -17.36 -19.31 5.85
C LYS A 106 -18.59 -19.93 5.18
N ARG A 107 -19.24 -19.16 4.28
CA ARG A 107 -20.44 -19.62 3.57
C ARG A 107 -20.13 -20.84 2.68
N SER A 108 -18.99 -20.85 1.99
CA SER A 108 -18.54 -21.97 1.19
C SER A 108 -18.25 -23.21 2.05
N ALA A 109 -17.62 -23.02 3.21
CA ALA A 109 -17.38 -24.10 4.15
C ALA A 109 -18.68 -24.69 4.72
N GLU A 110 -19.65 -23.85 5.09
CA GLU A 110 -20.97 -24.28 5.56
C GLU A 110 -21.73 -25.06 4.49
N ILE A 111 -21.73 -24.59 3.23
CA ILE A 111 -22.37 -25.30 2.11
C ILE A 111 -21.70 -26.64 1.88
N ASN A 112 -20.39 -26.73 1.94
CA ASN A 112 -19.66 -27.98 1.77
C ASN A 112 -19.97 -28.98 2.90
N MET A 113 -20.07 -28.51 4.13
CA MET A 113 -20.49 -29.35 5.27
C MET A 113 -21.90 -29.88 5.11
N GLN A 114 -22.84 -29.07 4.65
CA GLN A 114 -24.22 -29.49 4.40
C GLN A 114 -24.32 -30.54 3.29
N ARG A 115 -23.43 -30.49 2.27
CA ARG A 115 -23.38 -31.51 1.21
C ARG A 115 -22.86 -32.87 1.67
N LEU A 116 -22.06 -32.88 2.76
CA LEU A 116 -21.52 -34.11 3.34
C LEU A 116 -22.47 -34.81 4.31
N LEU A 117 -23.52 -34.12 4.73
CA LEU A 117 -24.57 -34.64 5.59
C LEU A 117 -25.76 -35.16 4.79
#